data_f53dc1d9085f54c102c64d1b7543bebf
#
_entry.id   f53dc1d9085f54c102c64d1b7543bebf
#
_cell.length_a   1.000
_cell.length_b   1.000
_cell.length_c   1.000
_cell.angle_alpha   90.00
_cell.angle_beta   90.00
_cell.angle_gamma   90.00
#
_symmetry.space_group_name_H-M   'P 1'
#
loop_
_entity.id
_entity.type
_entity.pdbx_description
1 polymer ?
#
loop_
_entity_poly.entity_id
_entity_poly.type
_entity_poly.pdbx_seq_one_letter_code
_entity_poly.pdbx_strand_id
1 'polypeptide(L)'
;MRGEDFAETLRRFVRRHPDAGYGGMFIDWAMSPGAPAYGSWGNGAPMRTVAAGWIAKDVDDVDKLAARQAIVSHNHPHAVRAAQAVSRAIFDLRHGKSVENVRHETERTFGYDLRPGVTFISGGFDVSAAGTVPPALASAFDSRDWEEAVRTVVLLGGDTDTLACIAGAVAEAIHGVPVSVAEQARAHLSQDLLEVLVRFDKPSRDDLPLVCCRTDDHRERIDLPNDGAAYGQAVFTTNESFASPLS
;
A
#
# COMPACT_ATOMS: atom_id res chain seq x y z
N MET A 1 2.82 -4.24 14.70
CA MET A 1 3.51 -2.99 14.32
C MET A 1 3.80 -2.05 15.50
N ARG A 2 2.91 -1.83 16.46
CA ARG A 2 3.14 -0.85 17.53
C ARG A 2 4.21 -1.24 18.57
N GLY A 3 4.52 -2.52 18.72
CA GLY A 3 5.50 -3.03 19.71
C GLY A 3 6.67 -3.81 19.09
N GLU A 4 6.71 -4.00 17.78
CA GLU A 4 7.79 -4.74 17.13
C GLU A 4 8.91 -3.81 16.66
N ASP A 5 10.14 -4.34 16.66
CA ASP A 5 11.27 -3.69 16.02
C ASP A 5 11.13 -3.82 14.50
N PHE A 6 10.96 -2.68 13.82
CA PHE A 6 10.83 -2.64 12.36
C PHE A 6 12.08 -3.20 11.66
N ALA A 7 13.28 -2.93 12.17
CA ALA A 7 14.49 -3.41 11.55
C ALA A 7 14.56 -4.93 11.59
N GLU A 8 14.31 -5.52 12.76
CA GLU A 8 14.36 -6.99 12.90
C GLU A 8 13.22 -7.67 12.16
N THR A 9 12.04 -7.04 12.12
CA THR A 9 10.91 -7.55 11.32
C THR A 9 11.26 -7.58 9.83
N LEU A 10 11.79 -6.51 9.27
CA LEU A 10 12.21 -6.46 7.87
C LEU A 10 13.29 -7.51 7.58
N ARG A 11 14.33 -7.61 8.43
CA ARG A 11 15.39 -8.62 8.29
C ARG A 11 14.83 -10.04 8.30
N ARG A 12 13.87 -10.31 9.19
CA ARG A 12 13.22 -11.62 9.28
C ARG A 12 12.50 -11.98 7.98
N PHE A 13 11.74 -11.03 7.39
CA PHE A 13 11.04 -11.26 6.13
C PHE A 13 12.00 -11.40 4.95
N VAL A 14 13.04 -10.60 4.85
CA VAL A 14 14.06 -10.74 3.80
C VAL A 14 14.73 -12.13 3.88
N ARG A 15 15.08 -12.60 5.07
CA ARG A 15 15.64 -13.94 5.24
C ARG A 15 14.68 -15.08 4.84
N ARG A 16 13.39 -14.87 4.96
CA ARG A 16 12.36 -15.84 4.53
C ARG A 16 12.10 -15.81 3.02
N HIS A 17 12.24 -14.65 2.41
CA HIS A 17 11.95 -14.42 1.01
C HIS A 17 13.14 -13.74 0.32
N PRO A 18 14.32 -14.39 0.24
CA PRO A 18 15.56 -13.74 -0.21
C PRO A 18 15.52 -13.35 -1.70
N ASP A 19 14.69 -14.03 -2.49
CA ASP A 19 14.61 -13.86 -3.95
C ASP A 19 13.45 -12.94 -4.38
N ALA A 20 12.91 -12.11 -3.46
CA ALA A 20 11.76 -11.25 -3.74
C ALA A 20 12.12 -9.92 -4.42
N GLY A 21 13.27 -9.81 -5.09
CA GLY A 21 13.63 -8.67 -5.94
C GLY A 21 14.06 -7.42 -5.19
N TYR A 22 14.67 -7.55 -4.03
CA TYR A 22 15.15 -6.40 -3.24
C TYR A 22 16.28 -5.64 -3.93
N GLY A 23 16.35 -4.33 -3.70
CA GLY A 23 17.51 -3.52 -4.08
C GLY A 23 18.79 -3.97 -3.34
N GLY A 24 19.94 -3.95 -4.04
CA GLY A 24 21.21 -4.48 -3.53
C GLY A 24 21.59 -3.95 -2.15
N MET A 25 21.59 -2.63 -1.95
CA MET A 25 21.92 -2.04 -0.64
C MET A 25 20.92 -2.46 0.48
N PHE A 26 19.67 -2.72 0.12
CA PHE A 26 18.66 -3.13 1.11
C PHE A 26 18.88 -4.58 1.53
N ILE A 27 19.17 -5.49 0.60
CA ILE A 27 19.45 -6.88 0.95
C ILE A 27 20.75 -7.00 1.76
N ASP A 28 21.80 -6.26 1.40
CA ASP A 28 23.06 -6.22 2.15
C ASP A 28 22.83 -5.76 3.60
N TRP A 29 22.05 -4.68 3.79
CA TRP A 29 21.65 -4.20 5.11
C TRP A 29 20.85 -5.24 5.88
N ALA A 30 19.88 -5.87 5.22
CA ALA A 30 18.96 -6.83 5.86
C ALA A 30 19.69 -8.12 6.29
N MET A 31 20.70 -8.55 5.51
CA MET A 31 21.49 -9.73 5.81
C MET A 31 22.65 -9.47 6.79
N SER A 32 22.91 -8.20 7.12
CA SER A 32 23.96 -7.80 8.06
C SER A 32 23.36 -7.50 9.45
N PRO A 33 23.46 -8.39 10.44
CA PRO A 33 22.91 -8.17 11.78
C PRO A 33 23.51 -6.93 12.42
N GLY A 34 22.62 -6.07 12.98
CA GLY A 34 23.03 -4.85 13.66
C GLY A 34 23.50 -3.71 12.75
N ALA A 35 23.51 -3.87 11.44
CA ALA A 35 23.89 -2.81 10.51
C ALA A 35 22.99 -1.57 10.72
N PRO A 36 23.57 -0.36 10.81
CA PRO A 36 22.79 0.88 10.91
C PRO A 36 22.07 1.17 9.58
N ALA A 37 21.13 2.12 9.62
CA ALA A 37 20.54 2.67 8.40
C ALA A 37 21.64 3.26 7.49
N TYR A 38 21.47 3.10 6.18
CA TYR A 38 22.51 3.41 5.19
C TYR A 38 22.23 4.67 4.36
N GLY A 39 21.32 5.54 4.83
CA GLY A 39 21.06 6.84 4.17
C GLY A 39 20.27 6.74 2.87
N SER A 40 19.58 5.63 2.61
CA SER A 40 18.82 5.48 1.37
C SER A 40 17.77 6.57 1.21
N TRP A 41 17.73 7.16 0.01
CA TRP A 41 16.71 8.08 -0.49
C TRP A 41 15.70 7.40 -1.41
N GLY A 42 15.78 6.08 -1.51
CA GLY A 42 14.99 5.24 -2.41
C GLY A 42 13.52 5.14 -2.01
N ASN A 43 12.72 4.67 -2.97
CA ASN A 43 11.27 4.51 -2.87
C ASN A 43 10.82 3.30 -2.02
N GLY A 44 11.76 2.47 -1.55
CA GLY A 44 11.44 1.36 -0.65
C GLY A 44 10.79 1.75 0.67
N ALA A 45 11.01 2.98 1.17
CA ALA A 45 10.32 3.46 2.36
C ALA A 45 8.85 3.84 2.09
N PRO A 46 8.51 4.67 1.08
CA PRO A 46 7.12 4.98 0.77
C PRO A 46 6.30 3.78 0.28
N MET A 47 6.87 2.80 -0.43
CA MET A 47 6.11 1.62 -0.87
C MET A 47 5.65 0.72 0.29
N ARG A 48 6.43 0.60 1.37
CA ARG A 48 6.10 -0.29 2.51
C ARG A 48 5.37 0.42 3.66
N THR A 49 5.07 1.72 3.52
CA THR A 49 4.46 2.52 4.59
C THR A 49 2.94 2.41 4.67
N VAL A 50 2.30 1.80 3.68
CA VAL A 50 0.84 1.74 3.49
C VAL A 50 0.10 1.40 4.78
N ALA A 51 0.53 0.36 5.48
CA ALA A 51 -0.09 -0.06 6.74
C ALA A 51 -0.11 1.03 7.82
N ALA A 52 0.82 2.00 7.81
CA ALA A 52 0.81 3.11 8.76
C ALA A 52 -0.43 4.00 8.59
N GLY A 53 -0.83 4.27 7.34
CA GLY A 53 -2.07 5.02 7.04
C GLY A 53 -3.34 4.28 7.46
N TRP A 54 -3.30 2.94 7.53
CA TRP A 54 -4.44 2.12 7.95
C TRP A 54 -4.59 2.00 9.47
N ILE A 55 -3.49 1.95 10.25
CA ILE A 55 -3.53 1.65 11.68
C ILE A 55 -3.30 2.86 12.59
N ALA A 56 -2.96 4.02 12.03
CA ALA A 56 -2.73 5.24 12.80
C ALA A 56 -4.04 5.73 13.44
N LYS A 57 -3.93 6.29 14.63
CA LYS A 57 -5.06 6.81 15.41
C LYS A 57 -5.35 8.29 15.12
N ASP A 58 -4.30 9.03 14.77
CA ASP A 58 -4.33 10.46 14.49
C ASP A 58 -3.18 10.85 13.56
N VAL A 59 -3.14 12.12 13.17
CA VAL A 59 -2.13 12.67 12.25
C VAL A 59 -0.71 12.55 12.80
N ASP A 60 -0.53 12.73 14.10
CA ASP A 60 0.77 12.60 14.77
C ASP A 60 1.26 11.14 14.78
N ASP A 61 0.34 10.19 14.98
CA ASP A 61 0.64 8.77 14.99
C ASP A 61 1.01 8.27 13.59
N VAL A 62 0.31 8.72 12.53
CA VAL A 62 0.65 8.33 11.16
C VAL A 62 2.03 8.82 10.77
N ASP A 63 2.38 10.07 11.07
CA ASP A 63 3.70 10.62 10.78
C ASP A 63 4.81 9.88 11.53
N LYS A 64 4.58 9.54 12.80
CA LYS A 64 5.53 8.77 13.62
C LYS A 64 5.71 7.34 13.12
N LEU A 65 4.63 6.65 12.77
CA LEU A 65 4.70 5.28 12.23
C LEU A 65 5.42 5.25 10.90
N ALA A 66 5.08 6.17 9.97
CA ALA A 66 5.75 6.31 8.68
C ALA A 66 7.24 6.59 8.83
N ALA A 67 7.62 7.52 9.69
CA ALA A 67 9.02 7.83 9.96
C ALA A 67 9.76 6.63 10.57
N ARG A 68 9.20 5.99 11.61
CA ARG A 68 9.83 4.86 12.30
C ARG A 68 10.14 3.68 11.39
N GLN A 69 9.25 3.32 10.47
CA GLN A 69 9.52 2.25 9.52
C GLN A 69 10.53 2.65 8.44
N ALA A 70 10.61 3.95 8.09
CA ALA A 70 11.55 4.44 7.09
C ALA A 70 12.99 4.46 7.63
N ILE A 71 13.20 5.08 8.80
CA ILE A 71 14.53 5.38 9.35
C ILE A 71 15.41 4.16 9.64
N VAL A 72 14.85 2.97 9.69
CA VAL A 72 15.64 1.75 9.96
C VAL A 72 16.61 1.39 8.83
N SER A 73 16.33 1.87 7.62
CA SER A 73 17.15 1.65 6.41
C SER A 73 17.22 2.90 5.53
N HIS A 74 16.09 3.59 5.31
CA HIS A 74 15.92 4.74 4.45
C HIS A 74 15.81 6.03 5.29
N ASN A 75 16.87 6.37 6.01
CA ASN A 75 16.89 7.52 6.92
C ASN A 75 17.25 8.86 6.23
N HIS A 76 17.28 8.90 4.90
CA HIS A 76 17.40 10.16 4.17
C HIS A 76 16.10 10.98 4.30
N PRO A 77 16.16 12.31 4.51
CA PRO A 77 14.98 13.13 4.71
C PRO A 77 13.92 13.00 3.59
N HIS A 78 14.33 12.86 2.34
CA HIS A 78 13.41 12.69 1.21
C HIS A 78 12.61 11.37 1.32
N ALA A 79 13.25 10.27 1.71
CA ALA A 79 12.57 8.99 1.87
C ALA A 79 11.58 9.00 3.05
N VAL A 80 11.97 9.61 4.16
CA VAL A 80 11.11 9.75 5.34
C VAL A 80 9.89 10.60 5.02
N ARG A 81 10.09 11.78 4.40
CA ARG A 81 8.98 12.66 4.00
C ARG A 81 8.05 12.01 2.97
N ALA A 82 8.59 11.27 2.03
CA ALA A 82 7.81 10.53 1.04
C ALA A 82 6.94 9.43 1.69
N ALA A 83 7.48 8.71 2.66
CA ALA A 83 6.72 7.74 3.44
C ALA A 83 5.59 8.42 4.24
N GLN A 84 5.86 9.57 4.85
CA GLN A 84 4.83 10.36 5.54
C GLN A 84 3.76 10.85 4.57
N ALA A 85 4.11 11.32 3.37
CA ALA A 85 3.15 11.78 2.38
C ALA A 85 2.17 10.69 1.96
N VAL A 86 2.67 9.50 1.63
CA VAL A 86 1.83 8.34 1.26
C VAL A 86 0.92 7.91 2.41
N SER A 87 1.49 7.71 3.61
CA SER A 87 0.70 7.27 4.77
C SER A 87 -0.36 8.27 5.16
N ARG A 88 -0.04 9.57 5.11
CA ARG A 88 -0.97 10.64 5.47
C ARG A 88 -2.10 10.76 4.46
N ALA A 89 -1.81 10.64 3.15
CA ALA A 89 -2.84 10.61 2.12
C ALA A 89 -3.83 9.47 2.37
N ILE A 90 -3.35 8.25 2.62
CA ILE A 90 -4.20 7.10 2.95
C ILE A 90 -5.01 7.36 4.22
N PHE A 91 -4.38 7.85 5.29
CA PHE A 91 -5.06 8.17 6.55
C PHE A 91 -6.20 9.16 6.36
N ASP A 92 -5.93 10.28 5.70
CA ASP A 92 -6.89 11.35 5.48
C ASP A 92 -8.08 10.92 4.61
N LEU A 93 -7.82 10.18 3.52
CA LEU A 93 -8.85 9.61 2.65
C LEU A 93 -9.78 8.65 3.42
N ARG A 94 -9.20 7.77 4.22
CA ARG A 94 -9.97 6.83 5.06
C ARG A 94 -10.83 7.52 6.12
N HIS A 95 -10.42 8.69 6.57
CA HIS A 95 -11.18 9.51 7.53
C HIS A 95 -12.16 10.47 6.83
N GLY A 96 -12.42 10.26 5.54
CA GLY A 96 -13.49 10.94 4.80
C GLY A 96 -13.12 12.32 4.27
N LYS A 97 -11.83 12.70 4.27
CA LYS A 97 -11.42 13.90 3.53
C LYS A 97 -11.60 13.68 2.04
N SER A 98 -12.05 14.71 1.33
CA SER A 98 -12.15 14.66 -0.14
C SER A 98 -10.76 14.55 -0.78
N VAL A 99 -10.70 13.91 -1.94
CA VAL A 99 -9.46 13.78 -2.73
C VAL A 99 -8.82 15.14 -2.99
N GLU A 100 -9.64 16.16 -3.31
CA GLU A 100 -9.17 17.52 -3.56
C GLU A 100 -8.48 18.13 -2.32
N ASN A 101 -9.07 17.96 -1.14
CA ASN A 101 -8.47 18.47 0.10
C ASN A 101 -7.18 17.74 0.43
N VAL A 102 -7.14 16.40 0.26
CA VAL A 102 -5.94 15.60 0.50
C VAL A 102 -4.82 16.00 -0.47
N ARG A 103 -5.14 16.17 -1.74
CA ARG A 103 -4.21 16.67 -2.76
C ARG A 103 -3.59 18.00 -2.34
N HIS A 104 -4.44 18.99 -2.04
CA HIS A 104 -4.00 20.33 -1.66
C HIS A 104 -3.15 20.33 -0.38
N GLU A 105 -3.54 19.60 0.65
CA GLU A 105 -2.77 19.46 1.87
C GLU A 105 -1.43 18.78 1.63
N THR A 106 -1.38 17.78 0.75
CA THR A 106 -0.15 17.07 0.39
C THR A 106 0.80 17.98 -0.38
N GLU A 107 0.31 18.73 -1.37
CA GLU A 107 1.09 19.75 -2.08
C GLU A 107 1.69 20.76 -1.11
N ARG A 108 0.86 21.35 -0.26
CA ARG A 108 1.28 22.36 0.71
C ARG A 108 2.30 21.82 1.72
N THR A 109 2.11 20.59 2.21
CA THR A 109 2.92 20.03 3.30
C THR A 109 4.24 19.47 2.79
N PHE A 110 4.21 18.79 1.64
CA PHE A 110 5.36 18.04 1.12
C PHE A 110 6.05 18.72 -0.06
N GLY A 111 5.42 19.74 -0.68
CA GLY A 111 5.99 20.50 -1.78
C GLY A 111 5.92 19.79 -3.12
N TYR A 112 5.01 18.83 -3.28
CA TYR A 112 4.77 18.13 -4.54
C TYR A 112 3.88 18.97 -5.47
N ASP A 113 4.06 18.82 -6.78
CA ASP A 113 3.11 19.30 -7.79
C ASP A 113 2.17 18.14 -8.15
N LEU A 114 0.95 18.18 -7.63
CA LEU A 114 -0.06 17.14 -7.83
C LEU A 114 -1.30 17.71 -8.54
N ARG A 115 -1.17 18.84 -9.25
CA ARG A 115 -2.29 19.46 -9.95
C ARG A 115 -2.94 18.48 -10.93
N PRO A 116 -4.26 18.50 -11.08
CA PRO A 116 -4.96 17.62 -12.03
C PRO A 116 -4.35 17.72 -13.44
N GLY A 117 -4.09 16.56 -14.05
CA GLY A 117 -3.50 16.50 -15.39
C GLY A 117 -2.03 16.89 -15.48
N VAL A 118 -1.32 17.03 -14.36
CA VAL A 118 0.14 17.21 -14.39
C VAL A 118 0.77 16.01 -15.09
N THR A 119 1.61 16.30 -16.09
CA THR A 119 2.26 15.23 -16.85
C THR A 119 3.60 14.90 -16.23
N PHE A 120 3.75 13.66 -15.79
CA PHE A 120 5.04 13.12 -15.40
C PHE A 120 5.69 12.47 -16.62
N ILE A 121 6.84 12.98 -17.02
CA ILE A 121 7.60 12.42 -18.14
C ILE A 121 8.48 11.31 -17.57
N SER A 122 8.28 10.08 -18.03
CA SER A 122 9.18 8.99 -17.72
C SER A 122 10.54 9.26 -18.38
N GLY A 123 11.48 9.72 -17.58
CA GLY A 123 12.87 9.97 -18.02
C GLY A 123 13.76 8.74 -17.92
N GLY A 124 13.21 7.57 -17.65
CA GLY A 124 13.95 6.33 -17.40
C GLY A 124 13.58 5.67 -16.07
N PHE A 125 14.42 4.74 -15.63
CA PHE A 125 14.20 4.00 -14.38
C PHE A 125 14.66 4.85 -13.18
N ASP A 126 13.71 5.40 -12.43
CA ASP A 126 13.96 6.19 -11.22
C ASP A 126 13.46 5.47 -9.98
N VAL A 127 14.37 5.13 -9.08
CA VAL A 127 14.10 4.47 -7.80
C VAL A 127 14.09 5.45 -6.62
N SER A 128 14.16 6.76 -6.90
CA SER A 128 14.10 7.76 -5.84
C SER A 128 12.68 7.92 -5.28
N ALA A 129 12.59 8.15 -3.98
CA ALA A 129 11.31 8.48 -3.35
C ALA A 129 10.70 9.77 -3.93
N ALA A 130 11.55 10.72 -4.31
CA ALA A 130 11.13 12.00 -4.89
C ALA A 130 10.58 11.87 -6.31
N GLY A 131 11.13 10.95 -7.12
CA GLY A 131 10.64 10.69 -8.47
C GLY A 131 9.45 9.74 -8.52
N THR A 132 9.30 8.86 -7.51
CA THR A 132 8.25 7.84 -7.51
C THR A 132 6.93 8.32 -6.88
N VAL A 133 6.98 9.06 -5.74
CA VAL A 133 5.77 9.36 -4.97
C VAL A 133 4.83 10.36 -5.66
N PRO A 134 5.30 11.48 -6.24
CA PRO A 134 4.40 12.42 -6.89
C PRO A 134 3.57 11.81 -8.04
N PRO A 135 4.15 11.09 -9.03
CA PRO A 135 3.36 10.47 -10.09
C PRO A 135 2.38 9.41 -9.58
N ALA A 136 2.76 8.64 -8.55
CA ALA A 136 1.88 7.64 -7.95
C ALA A 136 0.67 8.28 -7.25
N LEU A 137 0.88 9.34 -6.47
CA LEU A 137 -0.19 10.09 -5.81
C LEU A 137 -1.11 10.79 -6.82
N ALA A 138 -0.54 11.49 -7.81
CA ALA A 138 -1.32 12.18 -8.83
C ALA A 138 -2.20 11.20 -9.61
N SER A 139 -1.64 10.06 -10.01
CA SER A 139 -2.38 9.01 -10.71
C SER A 139 -3.57 8.48 -9.87
N ALA A 140 -3.37 8.23 -8.58
CA ALA A 140 -4.45 7.79 -7.71
C ALA A 140 -5.53 8.87 -7.53
N PHE A 141 -5.13 10.13 -7.39
CA PHE A 141 -6.06 11.24 -7.21
C PHE A 141 -6.85 11.61 -8.47
N ASP A 142 -6.32 11.36 -9.66
CA ASP A 142 -6.97 11.66 -10.94
C ASP A 142 -7.81 10.48 -11.47
N SER A 143 -7.69 9.31 -10.85
CA SER A 143 -8.37 8.09 -11.32
C SER A 143 -9.86 8.07 -11.00
N ARG A 144 -10.63 7.46 -11.90
CA ARG A 144 -12.06 7.18 -11.71
C ARG A 144 -12.32 5.91 -10.93
N ASP A 145 -11.37 4.99 -10.96
CA ASP A 145 -11.42 3.71 -10.27
C ASP A 145 -10.00 3.21 -9.94
N TRP A 146 -9.93 2.12 -9.19
CA TRP A 146 -8.67 1.52 -8.77
C TRP A 146 -7.80 1.03 -9.94
N GLU A 147 -8.44 0.42 -10.94
CA GLU A 147 -7.72 -0.14 -12.10
C GLU A 147 -7.09 0.96 -12.95
N GLU A 148 -7.80 2.07 -13.18
CA GLU A 148 -7.25 3.22 -13.89
C GLU A 148 -6.01 3.80 -13.19
N ALA A 149 -6.04 3.92 -11.85
CA ALA A 149 -4.88 4.40 -11.10
C ALA A 149 -3.64 3.55 -11.35
N VAL A 150 -3.78 2.23 -11.26
CA VAL A 150 -2.68 1.28 -11.46
C VAL A 150 -2.23 1.27 -12.92
N ARG A 151 -3.16 1.23 -13.88
CA ARG A 151 -2.82 1.24 -15.31
C ARG A 151 -2.07 2.49 -15.73
N THR A 152 -2.47 3.64 -15.20
CA THR A 152 -1.81 4.91 -15.53
C THR A 152 -0.34 4.88 -15.15
N VAL A 153 0.01 4.44 -13.95
CA VAL A 153 1.42 4.40 -13.54
C VAL A 153 2.23 3.31 -14.25
N VAL A 154 1.60 2.19 -14.61
CA VAL A 154 2.26 1.15 -15.43
C VAL A 154 2.59 1.69 -16.82
N LEU A 155 1.72 2.49 -17.42
CA LEU A 155 1.96 3.13 -18.73
C LEU A 155 3.04 4.21 -18.69
N LEU A 156 3.32 4.82 -17.53
CA LEU A 156 4.45 5.73 -17.37
C LEU A 156 5.80 5.03 -17.54
N GLY A 157 5.86 3.73 -17.28
CA GLY A 157 7.12 2.97 -17.33
C GLY A 157 8.01 3.21 -16.10
N GLY A 158 9.28 2.80 -16.19
CA GLY A 158 10.24 2.92 -15.09
C GLY A 158 10.06 1.84 -14.02
N ASP A 159 10.11 2.21 -12.75
CA ASP A 159 9.93 1.32 -11.58
C ASP A 159 8.42 1.08 -11.33
N THR A 160 7.78 0.38 -12.28
CA THR A 160 6.33 0.25 -12.37
C THR A 160 5.70 -0.53 -11.24
N ASP A 161 6.38 -1.50 -10.66
CA ASP A 161 5.89 -2.29 -9.52
C ASP A 161 5.80 -1.43 -8.25
N THR A 162 6.81 -0.61 -7.99
CA THR A 162 6.77 0.35 -6.88
C THR A 162 5.74 1.46 -7.10
N LEU A 163 5.67 2.02 -8.31
CA LEU A 163 4.66 3.00 -8.68
C LEU A 163 3.24 2.44 -8.48
N ALA A 164 2.98 1.22 -8.97
CA ALA A 164 1.70 0.55 -8.84
C ALA A 164 1.36 0.19 -7.39
N CYS A 165 2.35 -0.20 -6.60
CA CYS A 165 2.19 -0.46 -5.17
C CYS A 165 1.68 0.80 -4.43
N ILE A 166 2.29 1.96 -4.67
CA ILE A 166 1.90 3.21 -4.01
C ILE A 166 0.56 3.72 -4.54
N ALA A 167 0.40 3.81 -5.87
CA ALA A 167 -0.82 4.29 -6.49
C ALA A 167 -2.03 3.43 -6.12
N GLY A 168 -1.88 2.09 -6.19
CA GLY A 168 -2.92 1.14 -5.84
C GLY A 168 -3.33 1.23 -4.37
N ALA A 169 -2.38 1.44 -3.46
CA ALA A 169 -2.68 1.59 -2.04
C ALA A 169 -3.43 2.89 -1.70
N VAL A 170 -3.13 3.98 -2.40
CA VAL A 170 -3.86 5.25 -2.25
C VAL A 170 -5.23 5.15 -2.93
N ALA A 171 -5.30 4.57 -4.13
CA ALA A 171 -6.54 4.32 -4.85
C ALA A 171 -7.48 3.37 -4.07
N GLU A 172 -6.95 2.41 -3.30
CA GLU A 172 -7.73 1.58 -2.39
C GLU A 172 -8.47 2.43 -1.35
N ALA A 173 -7.82 3.44 -0.78
CA ALA A 173 -8.45 4.33 0.18
C ALA A 173 -9.55 5.22 -0.44
N ILE A 174 -9.52 5.45 -1.77
CA ILE A 174 -10.51 6.25 -2.51
C ILE A 174 -11.66 5.37 -3.01
N HIS A 175 -11.34 4.26 -3.69
CA HIS A 175 -12.27 3.47 -4.51
C HIS A 175 -12.53 2.07 -3.93
N GLY A 176 -11.65 1.56 -3.07
CA GLY A 176 -11.57 0.14 -2.73
C GLY A 176 -10.86 -0.66 -3.84
N VAL A 177 -10.49 -1.91 -3.54
CA VAL A 177 -9.91 -2.85 -4.52
C VAL A 177 -11.02 -3.74 -5.06
N PRO A 178 -11.12 -3.97 -6.39
CA PRO A 178 -12.07 -4.93 -6.95
C PRO A 178 -11.85 -6.33 -6.35
N VAL A 179 -12.94 -7.00 -5.96
CA VAL A 179 -12.88 -8.30 -5.26
C VAL A 179 -12.07 -9.33 -6.06
N SER A 180 -12.31 -9.41 -7.37
CA SER A 180 -11.59 -10.32 -8.26
C SER A 180 -10.08 -10.08 -8.29
N VAL A 181 -9.64 -8.83 -8.22
CA VAL A 181 -8.22 -8.46 -8.17
C VAL A 181 -7.63 -8.84 -6.81
N ALA A 182 -8.33 -8.56 -5.72
CA ALA A 182 -7.90 -8.92 -4.37
C ALA A 182 -7.76 -10.44 -4.21
N GLU A 183 -8.69 -11.22 -4.74
CA GLU A 183 -8.63 -12.70 -4.73
C GLU A 183 -7.43 -13.22 -5.53
N GLN A 184 -7.21 -12.70 -6.74
CA GLN A 184 -6.06 -13.09 -7.56
C GLN A 184 -4.74 -12.72 -6.87
N ALA A 185 -4.62 -11.52 -6.30
CA ALA A 185 -3.44 -11.11 -5.57
C ALA A 185 -3.16 -12.04 -4.38
N ARG A 186 -4.18 -12.40 -3.61
CA ARG A 186 -4.05 -13.35 -2.48
C ARG A 186 -3.57 -14.72 -2.92
N ALA A 187 -3.97 -15.20 -4.10
CA ALA A 187 -3.54 -16.49 -4.64
C ALA A 187 -2.02 -16.56 -4.94
N HIS A 188 -1.36 -15.42 -5.08
CA HIS A 188 0.09 -15.33 -5.29
C HIS A 188 0.90 -15.19 -3.99
N LEU A 189 0.24 -15.02 -2.85
CA LEU A 189 0.93 -14.84 -1.58
C LEU A 189 1.28 -16.20 -0.94
N SER A 190 2.45 -16.25 -0.32
CA SER A 190 2.83 -17.38 0.54
C SER A 190 1.96 -17.42 1.79
N GLN A 191 1.86 -18.61 2.40
CA GLN A 191 1.01 -18.84 3.57
C GLN A 191 1.32 -17.89 4.73
N ASP A 192 2.57 -17.58 4.99
CA ASP A 192 2.98 -16.68 6.07
C ASP A 192 2.59 -15.22 5.80
N LEU A 193 2.56 -14.78 4.54
CA LEU A 193 2.06 -13.46 4.15
C LEU A 193 0.53 -13.40 4.25
N LEU A 194 -0.18 -14.46 3.84
CA LEU A 194 -1.64 -14.56 4.03
C LEU A 194 -2.02 -14.49 5.51
N GLU A 195 -1.27 -15.15 6.40
CA GLU A 195 -1.50 -15.08 7.85
C GLU A 195 -1.31 -13.65 8.40
N VAL A 196 -0.37 -12.88 7.84
CA VAL A 196 -0.20 -11.46 8.19
C VAL A 196 -1.41 -10.66 7.76
N LEU A 197 -1.90 -10.83 6.53
CA LEU A 197 -3.10 -10.17 6.03
C LEU A 197 -4.33 -10.48 6.87
N VAL A 198 -4.59 -11.77 7.13
CA VAL A 198 -5.72 -12.20 7.97
C VAL A 198 -5.68 -11.57 9.37
N ARG A 199 -4.48 -11.41 9.95
CA ARG A 199 -4.34 -10.72 11.25
C ARG A 199 -4.55 -9.21 11.14
N PHE A 200 -4.18 -8.63 10.00
CA PHE A 200 -4.37 -7.21 9.72
C PHE A 200 -5.83 -6.87 9.49
N ASP A 201 -6.56 -7.73 8.76
CA ASP A 201 -7.98 -7.58 8.45
C ASP A 201 -8.91 -7.82 9.66
N LYS A 202 -8.40 -8.43 10.74
CA LYS A 202 -9.19 -8.58 11.97
C LYS A 202 -9.36 -7.23 12.65
N PRO A 203 -10.61 -6.75 12.84
CA PRO A 203 -10.83 -5.51 13.55
C PRO A 203 -10.25 -5.62 14.96
N SER A 204 -9.42 -4.67 15.36
CA SER A 204 -9.11 -4.50 16.77
C SER A 204 -10.37 -3.97 17.45
N ARG A 205 -10.59 -4.32 18.74
CA ARG A 205 -11.81 -3.95 19.48
C ARG A 205 -12.10 -2.44 19.53
N ASP A 206 -11.17 -1.62 19.10
CA ASP A 206 -11.19 -0.16 19.13
C ASP A 206 -11.19 0.50 17.74
N ASP A 207 -11.28 -0.28 16.64
CA ASP A 207 -11.12 0.24 15.29
C ASP A 207 -12.46 0.41 14.56
N LEU A 208 -12.55 1.53 13.83
CA LEU A 208 -13.53 1.75 12.77
C LEU A 208 -13.47 0.60 11.75
N PRO A 209 -14.61 0.20 11.15
CA PRO A 209 -14.64 -0.90 10.19
C PRO A 209 -13.68 -0.63 9.03
N LEU A 210 -12.71 -1.53 8.86
CA LEU A 210 -11.84 -1.56 7.70
C LEU A 210 -12.70 -1.88 6.47
N VAL A 211 -12.98 -0.88 5.65
CA VAL A 211 -13.63 -1.07 4.35
C VAL A 211 -12.58 -1.60 3.38
N CYS A 212 -12.25 -2.88 3.48
CA CYS A 212 -11.22 -3.50 2.65
C CYS A 212 -11.71 -3.93 1.26
N CYS A 213 -13.01 -4.07 1.04
CA CYS A 213 -13.60 -4.39 -0.26
C CYS A 213 -14.94 -3.69 -0.37
N ARG A 214 -15.06 -2.73 -1.28
CA ARG A 214 -16.37 -2.29 -1.75
C ARG A 214 -16.83 -3.27 -2.81
N THR A 215 -17.95 -3.94 -2.56
CA THR A 215 -18.68 -4.67 -3.60
C THR A 215 -19.14 -3.67 -4.67
N ASP A 216 -19.15 -4.09 -5.94
CA ASP A 216 -19.56 -3.28 -7.10
C ASP A 216 -21.03 -2.79 -7.04
N ASP A 217 -21.69 -2.95 -5.91
CA ASP A 217 -23.07 -2.53 -5.72
C ASP A 217 -23.16 -1.26 -4.86
N HIS A 218 -23.67 -0.23 -5.47
CA HIS A 218 -23.90 1.08 -4.85
C HIS A 218 -24.86 0.95 -3.67
N ARG A 219 -24.40 1.30 -2.47
CA ARG A 219 -25.20 1.60 -1.29
C ARG A 219 -25.83 0.42 -0.55
N GLU A 220 -25.03 -0.35 0.19
CA GLU A 220 -25.55 -0.89 1.45
C GLU A 220 -24.41 -1.05 2.47
N ARG A 221 -24.59 -0.42 3.62
CA ARG A 221 -23.78 -0.75 4.80
C ARG A 221 -24.18 -2.17 5.19
N ILE A 222 -23.25 -3.10 5.11
CA ILE A 222 -23.46 -4.41 5.71
C ILE A 222 -23.22 -4.26 7.21
N ASP A 223 -24.30 -4.13 7.97
CA ASP A 223 -24.28 -4.35 9.41
C ASP A 223 -24.05 -5.86 9.62
N LEU A 224 -22.83 -6.24 10.03
CA LEU A 224 -22.54 -7.61 10.44
C LEU A 224 -23.23 -7.88 11.78
N PRO A 225 -23.98 -8.99 11.92
CA PRO A 225 -24.59 -9.35 13.20
C PRO A 225 -23.53 -9.67 14.24
N ASN A 226 -23.77 -9.17 15.46
CA ASN A 226 -22.89 -9.26 16.63
C ASN A 226 -23.16 -10.58 17.38
N ASP A 227 -22.89 -11.71 16.77
CA ASP A 227 -22.96 -13.00 17.42
C ASP A 227 -21.76 -13.88 17.06
N GLY A 228 -20.98 -14.13 18.10
CA GLY A 228 -19.76 -14.92 18.07
C GLY A 228 -20.02 -16.41 17.85
N ALA A 229 -20.39 -16.79 16.61
CA ALA A 229 -20.45 -18.19 16.23
C ALA A 229 -20.14 -18.39 14.74
N ALA A 230 -19.11 -19.20 14.51
CA ALA A 230 -18.91 -20.04 13.34
C ALA A 230 -18.52 -19.41 12.00
N TYR A 231 -17.23 -19.12 11.81
CA TYR A 231 -16.61 -19.30 10.51
C TYR A 231 -15.98 -20.69 10.43
N GLY A 232 -16.84 -21.66 10.14
CA GLY A 232 -16.47 -23.02 9.77
C GLY A 232 -17.03 -23.31 8.39
N GLN A 233 -16.13 -23.67 7.46
CA GLN A 233 -16.41 -24.34 6.19
C GLN A 233 -17.18 -23.52 5.13
N ALA A 234 -16.46 -22.72 4.35
CA ALA A 234 -16.86 -22.44 2.97
C ALA A 234 -16.41 -23.63 2.09
N VAL A 235 -17.36 -24.45 1.71
CA VAL A 235 -17.19 -25.55 0.75
C VAL A 235 -17.06 -24.95 -0.64
N PHE A 236 -15.89 -25.10 -1.25
CA PHE A 236 -15.69 -24.79 -2.67
C PHE A 236 -16.42 -25.86 -3.51
N THR A 237 -17.50 -25.50 -4.15
CA THR A 237 -18.06 -26.28 -5.27
C THR A 237 -17.44 -25.71 -6.56
N THR A 238 -16.53 -26.48 -7.13
CA THR A 238 -16.06 -26.30 -8.50
C THR A 238 -17.21 -26.59 -9.46
N ASN A 239 -17.62 -25.57 -10.22
CA ASN A 239 -18.55 -25.77 -11.33
C ASN A 239 -17.73 -25.97 -12.60
N GLU A 240 -17.47 -27.24 -12.93
CA GLU A 240 -17.00 -27.63 -14.27
C GLU A 240 -18.17 -27.49 -15.24
N SER A 241 -18.05 -26.64 -16.22
CA SER A 241 -18.57 -26.84 -17.57
C SER A 241 -18.38 -25.62 -18.47
N PHE A 242 -17.33 -25.59 -19.25
CA PHE A 242 -17.32 -24.98 -20.58
C PHE A 242 -16.37 -25.77 -21.48
N ALA A 243 -16.91 -26.85 -22.01
CA ALA A 243 -16.41 -27.45 -23.23
C ALA A 243 -17.42 -27.11 -24.32
N SER A 244 -16.98 -26.40 -25.37
CA SER A 244 -17.65 -26.44 -26.68
C SER A 244 -16.60 -26.44 -27.77
N PRO A 245 -16.74 -27.35 -28.75
CA PRO A 245 -15.71 -27.59 -29.74
C PRO A 245 -15.86 -26.65 -30.93
N LEU A 246 -14.72 -26.31 -31.48
CA LEU A 246 -14.61 -25.71 -32.81
C LEU A 246 -14.95 -26.75 -33.90
N SER A 247 -15.82 -26.38 -34.78
CA SER A 247 -15.92 -26.84 -36.14
C SER A 247 -15.81 -25.65 -37.10
#